data_ea0d4f5f293c4a30439814803911c3c3
#
_entry.id   ea0d4f5f293c4a30439814803911c3c3
#
_cell.length_a   1.000
_cell.length_b   1.000
_cell.length_c   1.000
_cell.angle_alpha   90.00
_cell.angle_beta   90.00
_cell.angle_gamma   90.00
#
_symmetry.space_group_name_H-M   'P 1'
#
loop_
_entity.id
_entity.type
_entity.pdbx_description
1 polymer ?
#
loop_
_entity_poly.entity_id
_entity_poly.type
_entity_poly.pdbx_seq_one_letter_code
_entity_poly.pdbx_strand_id
1 'polypeptide(L)'
;DVSLVGSEMCIRDSTYTPGQPGPDVFRGPVHCAEPSNDGLIYVCDRGADRVQIFRPDGTFVSEHIYYPATLAQGSTWDIAFSPDEDQEFIYLADGQNFKISIIDRASMEVLYTFGDGGRQPGLFYAPHSIATDSEGNIYTTETYEGKRVQKFLYQGMRPVTVRDRAPTWPASEL
;
A
#
# COMPACT_ATOMS: atom_id res chain seq x y z
N ASP A 1 7.39 -24.17 21.66
CA ASP A 1 8.29 -23.06 21.99
C ASP A 1 8.43 -22.15 20.76
N VAL A 2 7.67 -21.06 20.72
CA VAL A 2 7.91 -19.99 19.78
C VAL A 2 8.96 -19.09 20.41
N SER A 3 10.22 -19.38 20.14
CA SER A 3 11.34 -18.54 20.57
C SER A 3 11.65 -17.57 19.44
N LEU A 4 11.38 -16.29 19.66
CA LEU A 4 11.99 -15.22 18.90
C LEU A 4 13.45 -15.11 19.35
N VAL A 5 14.31 -15.95 18.80
CA VAL A 5 15.74 -15.95 19.10
C VAL A 5 16.46 -14.99 18.17
N GLY A 6 16.95 -13.92 18.75
CA GLY A 6 17.89 -13.00 18.15
C GLY A 6 17.23 -11.87 17.38
N SER A 7 17.09 -10.72 18.01
CA SER A 7 16.95 -9.47 17.28
C SER A 7 18.32 -9.09 16.72
N GLU A 8 18.67 -9.52 15.51
CA GLU A 8 19.62 -8.76 14.72
C GLU A 8 18.88 -7.52 14.26
N MET A 9 19.09 -6.47 15.02
CA MET A 9 18.45 -5.20 14.80
C MET A 9 19.22 -4.47 13.69
N CYS A 10 18.87 -4.73 12.42
CA CYS A 10 19.19 -3.82 11.34
C CYS A 10 18.27 -2.60 11.51
N ILE A 11 18.62 -1.72 12.45
CA ILE A 11 17.94 -0.43 12.57
C ILE A 11 18.44 0.43 11.42
N ARG A 12 17.59 0.67 10.43
CA ARG A 12 17.72 1.86 9.59
C ARG A 12 17.10 3.02 10.35
N ASP A 13 17.89 3.63 11.19
CA ASP A 13 17.57 4.91 11.80
C ASP A 13 18.05 6.01 10.85
N SER A 14 17.14 6.46 10.00
CA SER A 14 17.43 7.53 9.08
C SER A 14 16.75 8.81 9.53
N THR A 15 17.55 9.76 9.96
CA THR A 15 17.09 11.13 10.21
C THR A 15 16.70 11.77 8.87
N TYR A 16 15.40 11.91 8.64
CA TYR A 16 14.89 12.67 7.50
C TYR A 16 15.38 14.12 7.58
N THR A 17 16.11 14.53 6.55
CA THR A 17 16.45 15.94 6.34
C THR A 17 15.50 16.52 5.29
N PRO A 18 14.67 17.52 5.62
CA PRO A 18 13.77 18.14 4.64
C PRO A 18 14.55 18.62 3.40
N GLY A 19 14.06 18.25 2.21
CA GLY A 19 14.67 18.61 0.94
C GLY A 19 15.77 17.67 0.42
N GLN A 20 16.09 16.61 1.14
CA GLN A 20 16.97 15.52 0.68
C GLN A 20 16.29 14.16 0.84
N PRO A 21 15.21 13.85 0.11
CA PRO A 21 14.64 12.53 0.11
C PRO A 21 15.62 11.60 -0.64
N GLY A 22 16.25 10.70 0.09
CA GLY A 22 17.06 9.61 -0.50
C GLY A 22 16.36 8.28 -0.28
N PRO A 23 16.77 7.22 -0.99
CA PRO A 23 16.23 5.89 -0.78
C PRO A 23 16.48 5.36 0.63
N ASP A 24 17.45 5.93 1.33
CA ASP A 24 17.89 5.51 2.65
C ASP A 24 17.21 6.24 3.81
N VAL A 25 16.33 7.21 3.53
CA VAL A 25 15.75 8.08 4.55
C VAL A 25 14.25 8.00 4.53
N PHE A 26 13.64 7.48 5.60
CA PHE A 26 12.20 7.52 5.76
C PHE A 26 11.73 8.91 6.20
N ARG A 27 10.70 9.41 5.51
CA ARG A 27 10.01 10.63 5.93
C ARG A 27 9.08 10.37 7.13
N GLY A 28 8.58 9.12 7.19
CA GLY A 28 7.68 8.68 8.25
C GLY A 28 6.28 9.33 8.21
N PRO A 29 5.34 8.76 8.96
CA PRO A 29 5.54 7.52 9.69
C PRO A 29 5.76 6.32 8.74
N VAL A 30 6.68 5.42 9.10
CA VAL A 30 6.80 4.10 8.47
C VAL A 30 5.60 3.29 8.94
N HIS A 31 4.74 2.89 8.01
CA HIS A 31 3.39 2.47 8.37
C HIS A 31 3.12 0.98 8.16
N CYS A 32 3.79 0.36 7.19
CA CYS A 32 3.73 -1.08 6.97
C CYS A 32 5.12 -1.66 6.71
N ALA A 33 5.27 -2.97 6.94
CA ALA A 33 6.45 -3.75 6.57
C ALA A 33 6.00 -5.18 6.24
N GLU A 34 5.83 -5.49 4.95
CA GLU A 34 5.23 -6.73 4.48
C GLU A 34 6.28 -7.59 3.75
N PRO A 35 6.56 -8.80 4.25
CA PRO A 35 7.44 -9.74 3.55
C PRO A 35 6.71 -10.41 2.38
N SER A 36 7.40 -10.52 1.25
CA SER A 36 6.91 -11.25 0.09
C SER A 36 7.48 -12.69 0.01
N ASN A 37 6.82 -13.56 -0.76
CA ASN A 37 7.22 -14.96 -0.92
C ASN A 37 8.64 -15.14 -1.48
N ASP A 38 9.12 -14.20 -2.29
CA ASP A 38 10.48 -14.18 -2.84
C ASP A 38 11.52 -13.58 -1.88
N GLY A 39 11.11 -13.29 -0.64
CA GLY A 39 12.02 -12.89 0.44
C GLY A 39 12.37 -11.40 0.44
N LEU A 40 11.65 -10.55 -0.27
CA LEU A 40 11.78 -9.11 -0.18
C LEU A 40 10.86 -8.53 0.91
N ILE A 41 11.21 -7.35 1.40
CA ILE A 41 10.43 -6.62 2.40
C ILE A 41 9.93 -5.31 1.77
N TYR A 42 8.63 -5.14 1.72
CA TYR A 42 7.97 -3.96 1.22
C TYR A 42 7.59 -3.05 2.38
N VAL A 43 8.04 -1.80 2.34
CA VAL A 43 7.89 -0.86 3.44
C VAL A 43 7.12 0.38 3.00
N CYS A 44 6.03 0.69 3.69
CA CYS A 44 5.23 1.88 3.42
C CYS A 44 5.82 3.09 4.14
N ASP A 45 6.49 3.97 3.42
CA ASP A 45 6.87 5.30 3.91
C ASP A 45 5.74 6.29 3.59
N ARG A 46 4.73 6.29 4.46
CA ARG A 46 3.45 6.94 4.24
C ARG A 46 3.58 8.44 3.93
N GLY A 47 4.36 9.15 4.73
CA GLY A 47 4.53 10.59 4.57
C GLY A 47 5.32 11.00 3.31
N ALA A 48 5.97 10.05 2.65
CA ALA A 48 6.67 10.26 1.38
C ALA A 48 5.89 9.72 0.18
N ASP A 49 4.66 9.23 0.37
CA ASP A 49 3.80 8.68 -0.67
C ASP A 49 4.44 7.49 -1.43
N ARG A 50 5.27 6.68 -0.76
CA ARG A 50 6.06 5.65 -1.43
C ARG A 50 6.03 4.30 -0.72
N VAL A 51 6.25 3.26 -1.51
CA VAL A 51 6.65 1.94 -1.05
C VAL A 51 8.11 1.73 -1.40
N GLN A 52 8.93 1.38 -0.41
CA GLN A 52 10.32 1.01 -0.61
C GLN A 52 10.48 -0.49 -0.45
N ILE A 53 11.36 -1.08 -1.25
CA ILE A 53 11.62 -2.52 -1.27
C ILE A 53 13.06 -2.75 -0.81
N PHE A 54 13.20 -3.68 0.13
CA PHE A 54 14.48 -4.04 0.74
C PHE A 54 14.70 -5.55 0.70
N ARG A 55 15.96 -5.95 0.80
CA ARG A 55 16.33 -7.32 1.19
C ARG A 55 16.23 -7.47 2.70
N PRO A 56 16.14 -8.71 3.24
CA PRO A 56 16.09 -8.94 4.69
C PRO A 56 17.29 -8.37 5.47
N ASP A 57 18.45 -8.22 4.83
CA ASP A 57 19.63 -7.61 5.42
C ASP A 57 19.59 -6.07 5.45
N GLY A 58 18.47 -5.48 5.00
CA GLY A 58 18.28 -4.04 4.92
C GLY A 58 18.84 -3.38 3.65
N THR A 59 19.39 -4.15 2.71
CA THR A 59 19.85 -3.60 1.43
C THR A 59 18.66 -3.06 0.63
N PHE A 60 18.72 -1.78 0.24
CA PHE A 60 17.73 -1.14 -0.62
C PHE A 60 17.71 -1.76 -2.02
N VAL A 61 16.52 -2.00 -2.55
CA VAL A 61 16.33 -2.56 -3.89
C VAL A 61 15.72 -1.51 -4.83
N SER A 62 14.56 -0.96 -4.47
CA SER A 62 13.85 0.04 -5.28
C SER A 62 12.86 0.84 -4.44
N GLU A 63 12.33 1.90 -5.03
CA GLU A 63 11.20 2.65 -4.48
C GLU A 63 10.21 3.02 -5.57
N HIS A 64 8.93 3.11 -5.18
CA HIS A 64 7.82 3.45 -6.07
C HIS A 64 6.90 4.44 -5.37
N ILE A 65 6.66 5.57 -6.03
CA ILE A 65 5.88 6.68 -5.47
C ILE A 65 4.45 6.58 -6.01
N TYR A 66 3.48 6.68 -5.10
CA TYR A 66 2.06 6.62 -5.42
C TYR A 66 1.35 7.89 -4.96
N TYR A 67 0.71 8.58 -5.91
CA TYR A 67 -0.06 9.80 -5.64
C TYR A 67 0.74 10.91 -4.92
N PRO A 68 1.85 11.38 -5.49
CA PRO A 68 2.82 12.27 -4.81
C PRO A 68 2.26 13.65 -4.43
N ALA A 69 1.06 13.99 -4.90
CA ALA A 69 0.35 15.22 -4.53
C ALA A 69 -0.59 15.03 -3.33
N THR A 70 -0.56 13.86 -2.68
CA THR A 70 -1.40 13.60 -1.52
C THR A 70 -0.98 14.49 -0.35
N LEU A 71 -1.94 15.25 0.17
CA LEU A 71 -1.71 16.14 1.30
C LEU A 71 -1.89 15.41 2.64
N ALA A 72 -1.49 16.08 3.71
CA ALA A 72 -1.67 15.67 5.10
C ALA A 72 -0.97 14.35 5.47
N GLN A 73 -1.69 13.23 5.43
CA GLN A 73 -1.19 11.94 5.97
C GLN A 73 -0.40 11.10 4.97
N GLY A 74 -0.40 11.46 3.67
CA GLY A 74 0.20 10.66 2.60
C GLY A 74 -0.66 9.47 2.17
N SER A 75 -0.25 8.79 1.09
CA SER A 75 -1.07 7.82 0.34
C SER A 75 -0.81 6.36 0.71
N THR A 76 0.42 5.98 1.09
CA THR A 76 0.79 4.58 1.26
C THR A 76 0.60 4.13 2.72
N TRP A 77 -0.63 3.74 3.06
CA TRP A 77 -0.95 3.38 4.44
C TRP A 77 -0.64 1.92 4.75
N ASP A 78 -1.08 1.00 3.92
CA ASP A 78 -0.86 -0.43 4.13
C ASP A 78 -0.93 -1.18 2.81
N ILE A 79 -0.30 -2.35 2.73
CA ILE A 79 -0.36 -3.22 1.57
C ILE A 79 -0.66 -4.65 1.95
N ALA A 80 -1.28 -5.38 1.04
CA ALA A 80 -1.37 -6.83 1.08
C ALA A 80 -1.06 -7.40 -0.31
N PHE A 81 -0.51 -8.61 -0.34
CA PHE A 81 -0.26 -9.31 -1.60
C PHE A 81 -1.46 -10.19 -1.99
N SER A 82 -1.62 -10.45 -3.29
CA SER A 82 -2.50 -11.51 -3.76
C SER A 82 -2.01 -12.87 -3.26
N PRO A 83 -2.94 -13.84 -3.04
CA PRO A 83 -2.59 -15.11 -2.39
C PRO A 83 -1.96 -16.14 -3.32
N ASP A 84 -1.79 -15.84 -4.61
CA ASP A 84 -1.09 -16.71 -5.56
C ASP A 84 0.39 -16.84 -5.19
N GLU A 85 1.04 -17.90 -5.68
CA GLU A 85 2.43 -18.23 -5.36
C GLU A 85 3.39 -17.09 -5.72
N ASP A 86 3.16 -16.46 -6.87
CA ASP A 86 3.98 -15.37 -7.40
C ASP A 86 3.61 -14.00 -6.79
N GLN A 87 2.48 -13.92 -6.09
CA GLN A 87 1.95 -12.67 -5.54
C GLN A 87 1.87 -11.60 -6.64
N GLU A 88 1.18 -11.92 -7.74
CA GLU A 88 1.13 -11.07 -8.94
C GLU A 88 0.65 -9.65 -8.67
N PHE A 89 -0.18 -9.47 -7.63
CA PHE A 89 -0.76 -8.16 -7.31
C PHE A 89 -0.42 -7.71 -5.90
N ILE A 90 -0.29 -6.39 -5.78
CA ILE A 90 -0.25 -5.67 -4.50
C ILE A 90 -1.54 -4.85 -4.40
N TYR A 91 -2.21 -4.96 -3.25
CA TYR A 91 -3.35 -4.12 -2.89
C TYR A 91 -2.87 -3.05 -1.93
N LEU A 92 -2.93 -1.79 -2.34
CA LEU A 92 -2.49 -0.64 -1.55
C LEU A 92 -3.70 0.09 -0.96
N ALA A 93 -3.76 0.16 0.36
CA ALA A 93 -4.72 1.00 1.07
C ALA A 93 -4.23 2.45 1.10
N ASP A 94 -4.99 3.34 0.50
CA ASP A 94 -4.77 4.77 0.51
C ASP A 94 -5.81 5.45 1.40
N GLY A 95 -5.48 5.57 2.68
CA GLY A 95 -6.41 6.10 3.67
C GLY A 95 -6.71 7.59 3.49
N GLN A 96 -5.80 8.35 2.92
CA GLN A 96 -5.99 9.78 2.72
C GLN A 96 -6.90 10.08 1.51
N ASN A 97 -6.79 9.31 0.44
CA ASN A 97 -7.58 9.48 -0.77
C ASN A 97 -8.80 8.55 -0.83
N PHE A 98 -9.08 7.79 0.24
CA PHE A 98 -10.27 6.94 0.40
C PHE A 98 -10.41 5.86 -0.68
N LYS A 99 -9.35 5.18 -1.05
CA LYS A 99 -9.34 4.18 -2.12
C LYS A 99 -8.38 3.03 -1.86
N ILE A 100 -8.59 1.97 -2.64
CA ILE A 100 -7.67 0.84 -2.74
C ILE A 100 -7.13 0.81 -4.17
N SER A 101 -5.81 0.69 -4.31
CA SER A 101 -5.17 0.50 -5.61
C SER A 101 -4.77 -0.95 -5.79
N ILE A 102 -4.98 -1.47 -6.99
CA ILE A 102 -4.47 -2.75 -7.45
C ILE A 102 -3.25 -2.47 -8.31
N ILE A 103 -2.11 -2.96 -7.89
CA ILE A 103 -0.80 -2.72 -8.50
C ILE A 103 -0.29 -4.04 -9.07
N ASP A 104 0.20 -4.04 -10.31
CA ASP A 104 0.98 -5.13 -10.84
C ASP A 104 2.34 -5.17 -10.14
N ARG A 105 2.64 -6.27 -9.45
CA ARG A 105 3.84 -6.37 -8.63
C ARG A 105 5.13 -6.34 -9.44
N ALA A 106 5.14 -6.89 -10.65
CA ALA A 106 6.34 -6.98 -11.47
C ALA A 106 6.74 -5.62 -12.04
N SER A 107 5.78 -4.82 -12.49
CA SER A 107 6.03 -3.48 -13.04
C SER A 107 5.88 -2.36 -12.00
N MET A 108 5.24 -2.64 -10.87
CA MET A 108 4.84 -1.66 -9.86
C MET A 108 3.88 -0.58 -10.41
N GLU A 109 3.19 -0.85 -11.49
CA GLU A 109 2.19 0.05 -12.09
C GLU A 109 0.80 -0.17 -11.48
N VAL A 110 0.09 0.92 -11.25
CA VAL A 110 -1.32 0.87 -10.82
C VAL A 110 -2.18 0.43 -12.00
N LEU A 111 -2.80 -0.75 -11.88
CA LEU A 111 -3.71 -1.30 -12.88
C LEU A 111 -5.12 -0.75 -12.73
N TYR A 112 -5.59 -0.61 -11.49
CA TYR A 112 -6.95 -0.23 -11.17
C TYR A 112 -7.04 0.39 -9.79
N THR A 113 -8.02 1.25 -9.57
CA THR A 113 -8.38 1.77 -8.25
C THR A 113 -9.87 1.66 -8.04
N PHE A 114 -10.29 1.37 -6.81
CA PHE A 114 -11.69 1.36 -6.42
C PHE A 114 -11.89 2.03 -5.06
N GLY A 115 -13.15 2.41 -4.82
CA GLY A 115 -13.53 3.18 -3.64
C GLY A 115 -13.51 4.69 -3.88
N ASP A 116 -14.17 5.39 -2.99
CA ASP A 116 -14.24 6.85 -2.90
C ASP A 116 -14.69 7.20 -1.48
N GLY A 117 -14.69 8.49 -1.14
CA GLY A 117 -15.11 8.95 0.17
C GLY A 117 -16.59 8.67 0.45
N GLY A 118 -16.89 7.97 1.54
CA GLY A 118 -18.26 7.70 1.94
C GLY A 118 -18.42 6.56 2.94
N ARG A 119 -19.69 6.29 3.31
CA ARG A 119 -20.03 5.27 4.30
C ARG A 119 -20.84 4.10 3.74
N GLN A 120 -21.23 4.14 2.49
CA GLN A 120 -21.91 3.02 1.83
C GLN A 120 -20.93 1.86 1.62
N PRO A 121 -21.39 0.61 1.49
CA PRO A 121 -20.54 -0.50 1.10
C PRO A 121 -19.78 -0.19 -0.19
N GLY A 122 -18.46 -0.44 -0.20
CA GLY A 122 -17.58 -0.13 -1.32
C GLY A 122 -17.00 1.29 -1.34
N LEU A 123 -17.51 2.20 -0.49
CA LEU A 123 -16.91 3.50 -0.22
C LEU A 123 -16.11 3.46 1.08
N PHE A 124 -15.18 4.38 1.28
CA PHE A 124 -14.25 4.37 2.40
C PHE A 124 -14.26 5.65 3.22
N TYR A 125 -13.92 5.50 4.49
CA TYR A 125 -13.48 6.58 5.35
C TYR A 125 -12.15 6.18 6.00
N ALA A 126 -11.05 6.64 5.42
CA ALA A 126 -9.69 6.32 5.84
C ALA A 126 -9.44 4.79 5.99
N PRO A 127 -9.43 4.01 4.87
CA PRO A 127 -9.00 2.62 4.91
C PRO A 127 -7.56 2.56 5.43
N HIS A 128 -7.38 1.84 6.55
CA HIS A 128 -6.16 1.93 7.34
C HIS A 128 -5.28 0.70 7.15
N SER A 129 -5.88 -0.47 7.21
CA SER A 129 -5.19 -1.72 7.04
C SER A 129 -5.92 -2.60 6.03
N ILE A 130 -5.17 -3.46 5.35
CA ILE A 130 -5.66 -4.33 4.29
C ILE A 130 -5.06 -5.72 4.46
N ALA A 131 -5.85 -6.74 4.17
CA ALA A 131 -5.41 -8.13 4.17
C ALA A 131 -6.14 -8.92 3.09
N THR A 132 -5.57 -10.04 2.69
CA THR A 132 -6.16 -11.01 1.76
C THR A 132 -6.33 -12.37 2.43
N ASP A 133 -7.31 -13.15 1.98
CA ASP A 133 -7.39 -14.56 2.32
C ASP A 133 -6.95 -15.45 1.14
N SER A 134 -6.88 -16.75 1.37
CA SER A 134 -6.47 -17.75 0.37
C SER A 134 -7.43 -17.87 -0.82
N GLU A 135 -8.63 -17.30 -0.72
CA GLU A 135 -9.62 -17.26 -1.80
C GLU A 135 -9.49 -15.98 -2.65
N GLY A 136 -8.59 -15.06 -2.29
CA GLY A 136 -8.38 -13.78 -2.96
C GLY A 136 -9.34 -12.67 -2.51
N ASN A 137 -10.13 -12.90 -1.45
CA ASN A 137 -10.96 -11.85 -0.91
C ASN A 137 -10.09 -10.80 -0.20
N ILE A 138 -10.50 -9.54 -0.31
CA ILE A 138 -9.83 -8.41 0.33
C ILE A 138 -10.61 -7.98 1.57
N TYR A 139 -9.90 -7.75 2.67
CA TYR A 139 -10.44 -7.20 3.91
C TYR A 139 -9.80 -5.86 4.18
N THR A 140 -10.59 -4.86 4.52
CA THR A 140 -10.10 -3.54 4.90
C THR A 140 -10.64 -3.14 6.25
N THR A 141 -9.81 -2.50 7.07
CA THR A 141 -10.26 -1.81 8.28
C THR A 141 -10.24 -0.31 8.05
N GLU A 142 -11.15 0.40 8.68
CA GLU A 142 -11.22 1.85 8.59
C GLU A 142 -11.01 2.49 9.95
N THR A 143 -10.17 3.52 9.99
CA THR A 143 -9.86 4.28 11.19
C THR A 143 -10.71 5.55 11.31
N TYR A 144 -10.45 6.35 12.34
CA TYR A 144 -11.18 7.57 12.65
C TYR A 144 -12.69 7.31 12.72
N GLU A 145 -13.48 8.03 11.94
CA GLU A 145 -14.93 7.92 11.91
C GLU A 145 -15.46 6.74 11.06
N GLY A 146 -14.59 6.07 10.33
CA GLY A 146 -14.94 4.86 9.57
C GLY A 146 -15.45 3.75 10.48
N LYS A 147 -14.62 3.33 11.44
CA LYS A 147 -14.96 2.37 12.52
C LYS A 147 -15.62 1.09 12.01
N ARG A 148 -15.14 0.52 10.91
CA ARG A 148 -15.71 -0.69 10.31
C ARG A 148 -14.66 -1.57 9.65
N VAL A 149 -15.07 -2.78 9.34
CA VAL A 149 -14.39 -3.73 8.47
C VAL A 149 -15.23 -3.94 7.23
N GLN A 150 -14.63 -3.98 6.06
CA GLN A 150 -15.29 -4.40 4.82
C GLN A 150 -14.61 -5.64 4.25
N LYS A 151 -15.40 -6.56 3.68
CA LYS A 151 -14.92 -7.69 2.89
C LYS A 151 -15.34 -7.49 1.44
N PHE A 152 -14.38 -7.58 0.53
CA PHE A 152 -14.61 -7.57 -0.92
C PHE A 152 -14.39 -8.96 -1.45
N LEU A 153 -15.40 -9.54 -2.07
CA LEU A 153 -15.34 -10.89 -2.61
C LEU A 153 -14.63 -10.90 -3.96
N TYR A 154 -13.65 -11.78 -4.10
CA TYR A 154 -12.99 -12.02 -5.38
C TYR A 154 -13.97 -12.65 -6.38
N GLN A 155 -14.10 -12.05 -7.55
CA GLN A 155 -15.02 -12.50 -8.61
C GLN A 155 -14.28 -12.96 -9.88
N GLY A 156 -12.97 -13.20 -9.77
CA GLY A 156 -12.11 -13.56 -10.89
C GLY A 156 -11.52 -12.33 -11.60
N MET A 157 -10.59 -12.60 -12.50
CA MET A 157 -9.89 -11.60 -13.29
C MET A 157 -10.68 -11.26 -14.56
N ARG A 158 -10.72 -9.99 -14.91
CA ARG A 158 -11.27 -9.51 -16.18
C ARG A 158 -10.47 -8.31 -16.69
N PRO A 159 -10.43 -8.05 -17.99
CA PRO A 159 -9.82 -6.84 -18.52
C PRO A 159 -10.46 -5.59 -17.92
N VAL A 160 -9.63 -4.64 -17.48
CA VAL A 160 -10.10 -3.34 -17.04
C VAL A 160 -10.51 -2.49 -18.22
N THR A 161 -11.74 -1.98 -18.23
CA THR A 161 -12.24 -1.07 -19.25
C THR A 161 -12.13 0.38 -18.77
N VAL A 162 -12.21 1.34 -19.70
CA VAL A 162 -12.25 2.78 -19.34
C VAL A 162 -13.41 3.08 -18.36
N ARG A 163 -14.48 2.31 -18.43
CA ARG A 163 -15.67 2.45 -17.59
C ARG A 163 -15.40 2.09 -16.13
N ASP A 164 -14.44 1.19 -15.89
CA ASP A 164 -14.07 0.71 -14.56
C ASP A 164 -12.96 1.56 -13.92
N ARG A 165 -12.41 2.52 -14.65
CA ARG A 165 -11.36 3.39 -14.12
C ARG A 165 -11.97 4.49 -13.27
N ALA A 166 -11.35 4.74 -12.12
CA ALA A 166 -11.68 5.92 -11.35
C ALA A 166 -11.49 7.20 -12.20
N PRO A 167 -12.34 8.21 -12.04
CA PRO A 167 -12.16 9.47 -12.75
C PRO A 167 -10.79 10.06 -12.40
N THR A 168 -9.95 10.27 -13.42
CA THR A 168 -8.69 10.99 -13.29
C THR A 168 -8.94 12.46 -13.59
N TRP A 169 -8.60 13.33 -12.65
CA TRP A 169 -8.61 14.76 -12.91
C TRP A 169 -7.53 15.12 -13.93
N PRO A 170 -7.81 15.94 -14.94
CA PRO A 170 -6.78 16.38 -15.86
C PRO A 170 -5.69 17.12 -15.11
N ALA A 171 -4.42 16.80 -15.39
CA ALA A 171 -3.26 17.43 -14.76
C ALA A 171 -3.15 18.96 -15.04
N SER A 172 -4.02 19.48 -15.91
CA SER A 172 -4.07 20.90 -16.27
C SER A 172 -4.92 21.78 -15.33
N GLU A 173 -5.52 21.19 -14.28
CA GLU A 173 -6.37 21.91 -13.33
C GLU A 173 -5.81 21.99 -11.90
N LEU A 174 -4.50 21.69 -11.75
CA LEU A 174 -3.76 21.86 -10.49
C LEU A 174 -2.85 23.08 -10.55
#